data_b468ae73722f535079303669532e14b8
#
_entry.id   b468ae73722f535079303669532e14b8
#
_cell.length_a   1.000
_cell.length_b   1.000
_cell.length_c   1.000
_cell.angle_alpha   90.00
_cell.angle_beta   90.00
_cell.angle_gamma   90.00
#
_symmetry.space_group_name_H-M   'P 1'
#
loop_
_entity.id
_entity.type
_entity.pdbx_description
1 polymer ?
#
loop_
_entity_poly.entity_id
_entity_poly.type
_entity_poly.pdbx_seq_one_letter_code
_entity_poly.pdbx_strand_id
1 'polypeptide(L)'
;MEWDNFFSIYSLIYIPLILSTFISNLKTQKRVIFFWIIVLTLFRGLRWDLGTDWYWYEKSFNELDFSNFYKYITQDDGMVYKNLEAGWSLLMVLCKKIFGTYTSFLLVSNFIILSIYYKISTFFNNNKPIVCFVSIVASANFFPVRQDLAVAFFFLGFCFLAIAERKKHIVLNIVAYFCHQSAIVMLPISLVLQKFFLKYKVVFILMISAFIFGEYLIPVLMGFIVSHVGGSIGSVAAGYYYEYSHNNVLSDANYTNPILPFILNLGFYSLFYIYFKNMVASQSGDSKIESKISIFKININAYIFYMLIQTVFLRTIESLARLSSFLSISQYVLLSLIISWTKDKNKKTIYISILVCYLFYRYYKKIGYFPELMFPYHSVFD
;
A
#
# COMPACT_ATOMS: atom_id res chain seq x y z
N MET A 1 20.84 -6.79 -14.30
CA MET A 1 20.29 -5.43 -14.25
C MET A 1 21.29 -4.53 -14.92
N GLU A 2 20.97 -4.01 -16.08
CA GLU A 2 21.84 -3.10 -16.80
C GLU A 2 21.91 -1.77 -16.06
N TRP A 3 23.13 -1.22 -15.91
CA TRP A 3 23.34 0.05 -15.19
C TRP A 3 22.56 1.21 -15.83
N ASP A 4 22.26 1.12 -17.11
CA ASP A 4 21.50 2.12 -17.87
C ASP A 4 20.06 2.30 -17.34
N ASN A 5 19.44 1.23 -16.82
CA ASN A 5 18.11 1.31 -16.21
C ASN A 5 18.12 2.01 -14.84
N PHE A 6 19.27 2.01 -14.13
CA PHE A 6 19.38 2.71 -12.85
C PHE A 6 19.46 4.22 -13.04
N PHE A 7 20.14 4.72 -14.09
CA PHE A 7 20.24 6.13 -14.41
C PHE A 7 19.13 6.63 -15.34
N SER A 8 17.92 6.13 -15.12
CA SER A 8 16.72 6.49 -15.87
C SER A 8 16.00 7.70 -15.24
N ILE A 9 14.94 8.17 -15.89
CA ILE A 9 14.03 9.20 -15.38
C ILE A 9 13.48 8.87 -13.98
N TYR A 10 13.35 7.57 -13.66
CA TYR A 10 12.93 7.11 -12.32
C TYR A 10 13.92 7.55 -11.25
N SER A 11 15.22 7.42 -11.49
CA SER A 11 16.26 7.85 -10.55
C SER A 11 16.28 9.36 -10.38
N LEU A 12 16.12 10.12 -11.48
CA LEU A 12 16.03 11.58 -11.42
C LEU A 12 14.88 12.07 -10.54
N ILE A 13 13.80 11.31 -10.44
CA ILE A 13 12.63 11.66 -9.63
C ILE A 13 12.75 11.08 -8.21
N TYR A 14 13.00 9.77 -8.08
CA TYR A 14 12.90 9.08 -6.80
C TYR A 14 14.10 9.30 -5.87
N ILE A 15 15.30 9.53 -6.40
CA ILE A 15 16.48 9.84 -5.55
C ILE A 15 16.29 11.18 -4.82
N PRO A 16 16.00 12.31 -5.49
CA PRO A 16 15.74 13.57 -4.80
C PRO A 16 14.50 13.53 -3.91
N LEU A 17 13.45 12.79 -4.31
CA LEU A 17 12.27 12.55 -3.46
C LEU A 17 12.69 11.93 -2.13
N ILE A 18 13.46 10.83 -2.14
CA ILE A 18 13.92 10.13 -0.93
C ILE A 18 14.82 11.04 -0.09
N LEU A 19 15.74 11.77 -0.73
CA LEU A 19 16.65 12.69 -0.03
C LEU A 19 15.90 13.88 0.63
N SER A 20 14.72 14.25 0.13
CA SER A 20 13.91 15.31 0.72
C SER A 20 13.45 15.03 2.17
N THR A 21 13.55 13.77 2.64
CA THR A 21 13.29 13.40 4.05
C THR A 21 14.20 14.12 5.06
N PHE A 22 15.37 14.59 4.63
CA PHE A 22 16.29 15.34 5.48
C PHE A 22 15.86 16.78 5.75
N ILE A 23 14.89 17.33 5.00
CA ILE A 23 14.40 18.69 5.21
C ILE A 23 13.80 18.83 6.59
N SER A 24 14.31 19.80 7.37
CA SER A 24 13.90 20.02 8.76
C SER A 24 12.81 21.09 8.94
N ASN A 25 12.85 22.16 8.13
CA ASN A 25 11.92 23.29 8.24
C ASN A 25 10.52 22.91 7.78
N LEU A 26 9.52 23.04 8.64
CA LEU A 26 8.12 22.64 8.38
C LEU A 26 7.49 23.37 7.18
N LYS A 27 7.74 24.68 7.03
CA LYS A 27 7.21 25.47 5.91
C LYS A 27 7.79 24.98 4.57
N THR A 28 9.09 24.70 4.56
CA THR A 28 9.79 24.10 3.40
C THR A 28 9.27 22.70 3.11
N GLN A 29 9.06 21.85 4.11
CA GLN A 29 8.50 20.52 3.92
C GLN A 29 7.16 20.55 3.20
N LYS A 30 6.22 21.40 3.61
CA LYS A 30 4.90 21.52 2.98
C LYS A 30 5.02 21.95 1.50
N ARG A 31 5.91 22.89 1.18
CA ARG A 31 6.17 23.35 -0.18
C ARG A 31 6.77 22.23 -1.05
N VAL A 32 7.72 21.50 -0.50
CA VAL A 32 8.39 20.37 -1.19
C VAL A 32 7.43 19.21 -1.39
N ILE A 33 6.55 18.92 -0.44
CA ILE A 33 5.51 17.90 -0.64
C ILE A 33 4.57 18.31 -1.78
N PHE A 34 4.13 19.56 -1.81
CA PHE A 34 3.27 20.07 -2.89
C PHE A 34 3.97 19.98 -4.27
N PHE A 35 5.25 20.35 -4.32
CA PHE A 35 6.08 20.17 -5.52
C PHE A 35 6.10 18.70 -5.97
N TRP A 36 6.34 17.76 -5.04
CA TRP A 36 6.35 16.33 -5.35
C TRP A 36 4.99 15.80 -5.77
N ILE A 37 3.89 16.31 -5.23
CA ILE A 37 2.54 15.94 -5.70
C ILE A 37 2.39 16.32 -7.18
N ILE A 38 2.81 17.51 -7.58
CA ILE A 38 2.73 17.94 -8.99
C ILE A 38 3.64 17.07 -9.86
N VAL A 39 4.93 16.97 -9.52
CA VAL A 39 5.91 16.21 -10.32
C VAL A 39 5.48 14.74 -10.50
N LEU A 40 5.07 14.09 -9.43
CA LEU A 40 4.66 12.68 -9.48
C LEU A 40 3.31 12.49 -10.19
N THR A 41 2.39 13.45 -10.07
CA THR A 41 1.15 13.42 -10.85
C THR A 41 1.44 13.49 -12.33
N LEU A 42 2.31 14.40 -12.77
CA LEU A 42 2.73 14.51 -14.16
C LEU A 42 3.48 13.26 -14.62
N PHE A 43 4.50 12.84 -13.88
CA PHE A 43 5.29 11.64 -14.21
C PHE A 43 4.42 10.39 -14.38
N ARG A 44 3.50 10.14 -13.44
CA ARG A 44 2.65 8.97 -13.45
C ARG A 44 1.47 9.08 -14.41
N GLY A 45 0.97 10.29 -14.61
CA GLY A 45 -0.21 10.54 -15.44
C GLY A 45 0.09 10.71 -16.91
N LEU A 46 1.28 11.20 -17.28
CA LEU A 46 1.70 11.40 -18.67
C LEU A 46 2.34 10.14 -19.30
N ARG A 47 2.42 9.04 -18.57
CA ARG A 47 2.97 7.78 -19.10
C ARG A 47 2.12 7.25 -20.25
N TRP A 48 2.79 6.63 -21.23
CA TRP A 48 2.15 5.97 -22.36
C TRP A 48 2.56 4.49 -22.40
N ASP A 49 1.59 3.59 -22.45
CA ASP A 49 1.78 2.13 -22.54
C ASP A 49 2.77 1.54 -21.53
N LEU A 50 2.73 2.03 -20.30
CA LEU A 50 3.60 1.58 -19.20
C LEU A 50 2.80 1.03 -18.03
N GLY A 51 3.24 -0.11 -17.52
CA GLY A 51 2.61 -0.82 -16.40
C GLY A 51 1.72 -1.98 -16.88
N THR A 52 1.44 -2.91 -15.98
CA THR A 52 0.77 -4.19 -16.27
C THR A 52 -0.63 -4.06 -16.86
N ASP A 53 -1.39 -3.05 -16.43
CA ASP A 53 -2.83 -2.95 -16.73
C ASP A 53 -3.17 -1.73 -17.62
N TRP A 54 -2.16 -1.02 -18.17
CA TRP A 54 -2.36 0.24 -18.87
C TRP A 54 -3.32 0.08 -20.06
N TYR A 55 -3.04 -0.88 -20.96
CA TYR A 55 -3.83 -1.17 -22.15
C TYR A 55 -5.29 -1.52 -21.81
N TRP A 56 -5.50 -2.32 -20.76
CA TRP A 56 -6.83 -2.75 -20.36
C TRP A 56 -7.67 -1.63 -19.79
N TYR A 57 -7.06 -0.74 -19.01
CA TYR A 57 -7.77 0.42 -18.47
C TYR A 57 -8.04 1.47 -19.53
N GLU A 58 -7.14 1.68 -20.49
CA GLU A 58 -7.37 2.56 -21.63
C GLU A 58 -8.54 2.06 -22.48
N LYS A 59 -8.54 0.78 -22.82
CA LYS A 59 -9.64 0.16 -23.57
C LYS A 59 -10.96 0.30 -22.83
N SER A 60 -10.99 -0.01 -21.52
CA SER A 60 -12.18 0.17 -20.70
C SER A 60 -12.64 1.63 -20.63
N PHE A 61 -11.71 2.58 -20.54
CA PHE A 61 -12.02 4.01 -20.57
C PHE A 61 -12.68 4.42 -21.88
N ASN A 62 -12.19 3.92 -23.02
CA ASN A 62 -12.73 4.24 -24.33
C ASN A 62 -14.13 3.63 -24.57
N GLU A 63 -14.40 2.45 -24.04
CA GLU A 63 -15.68 1.76 -24.20
C GLU A 63 -16.76 2.24 -23.21
N LEU A 64 -16.36 2.70 -22.02
CA LEU A 64 -17.25 3.02 -20.91
C LEU A 64 -17.90 4.39 -21.08
N ASP A 65 -19.24 4.46 -20.87
CA ASP A 65 -20.04 5.68 -20.88
C ASP A 65 -21.17 5.62 -19.83
N PHE A 66 -21.81 6.75 -19.52
CA PHE A 66 -22.97 6.77 -18.62
C PHE A 66 -24.13 5.88 -19.10
N SER A 67 -24.33 5.75 -20.40
CA SER A 67 -25.38 4.92 -20.99
C SER A 67 -25.18 3.42 -20.76
N ASN A 68 -23.93 2.96 -20.68
CA ASN A 68 -23.58 1.55 -20.49
C ASN A 68 -22.97 1.24 -19.12
N PHE A 69 -22.83 2.25 -18.24
CA PHE A 69 -22.18 2.13 -16.94
C PHE A 69 -22.77 0.99 -16.10
N TYR A 70 -24.09 0.93 -15.96
CA TYR A 70 -24.73 -0.12 -15.16
C TYR A 70 -24.48 -1.52 -15.78
N LYS A 71 -24.65 -1.62 -17.09
CA LYS A 71 -24.39 -2.86 -17.82
C LYS A 71 -22.95 -3.33 -17.66
N TYR A 72 -22.00 -2.41 -17.70
CA TYR A 72 -20.56 -2.70 -17.61
C TYR A 72 -20.17 -3.24 -16.23
N ILE A 73 -20.84 -2.81 -15.15
CA ILE A 73 -20.59 -3.27 -13.77
C ILE A 73 -21.30 -4.59 -13.46
N THR A 74 -22.50 -4.83 -14.03
CA THR A 74 -23.38 -5.92 -13.61
C THR A 74 -23.37 -7.14 -14.52
N GLN A 75 -22.95 -7.01 -15.79
CA GLN A 75 -23.00 -8.10 -16.75
C GLN A 75 -21.68 -8.88 -16.83
N ASP A 76 -21.78 -10.16 -16.47
CA ASP A 76 -20.71 -11.16 -16.61
C ASP A 76 -20.93 -11.94 -17.93
N ASP A 77 -20.66 -11.31 -19.07
CA ASP A 77 -20.81 -11.95 -20.39
C ASP A 77 -19.52 -12.68 -20.84
N GLY A 78 -18.68 -13.10 -19.90
CA GLY A 78 -17.44 -13.84 -20.21
C GLY A 78 -16.34 -13.01 -20.90
N MET A 79 -16.54 -11.71 -21.07
CA MET A 79 -15.48 -10.84 -21.60
C MET A 79 -14.48 -10.44 -20.50
N VAL A 80 -13.21 -10.56 -20.81
CA VAL A 80 -12.05 -10.35 -19.93
C VAL A 80 -12.01 -8.97 -19.23
N TYR A 81 -12.86 -8.02 -19.65
CA TYR A 81 -12.83 -6.60 -19.25
C TYR A 81 -14.01 -6.14 -18.38
N LYS A 82 -14.94 -7.03 -18.10
CA LYS A 82 -16.07 -6.79 -17.21
C LYS A 82 -15.65 -7.16 -15.79
N ASN A 83 -16.05 -6.40 -14.82
CA ASN A 83 -15.79 -6.44 -13.39
C ASN A 83 -14.82 -5.35 -12.89
N LEU A 84 -14.85 -4.16 -13.53
CA LEU A 84 -14.28 -2.98 -12.90
C LEU A 84 -15.25 -2.52 -11.80
N GLU A 85 -14.72 -2.22 -10.64
CA GLU A 85 -15.51 -1.73 -9.52
C GLU A 85 -16.19 -0.39 -9.85
N ALA A 86 -17.39 -0.20 -9.31
CA ALA A 86 -18.27 0.94 -9.63
C ALA A 86 -17.62 2.31 -9.41
N GLY A 87 -16.85 2.49 -8.33
CA GLY A 87 -16.18 3.76 -8.04
C GLY A 87 -15.05 4.09 -9.00
N TRP A 88 -14.27 3.07 -9.40
CA TRP A 88 -13.22 3.23 -10.40
C TRP A 88 -13.82 3.57 -11.78
N SER A 89 -14.85 2.83 -12.18
CA SER A 89 -15.57 3.05 -13.43
C SER A 89 -16.25 4.42 -13.47
N LEU A 90 -16.88 4.85 -12.36
CA LEU A 90 -17.46 6.18 -12.25
C LEU A 90 -16.43 7.29 -12.44
N LEU A 91 -15.24 7.14 -11.83
CA LEU A 91 -14.14 8.10 -12.02
C LEU A 91 -13.71 8.17 -13.49
N MET A 92 -13.62 7.02 -14.19
CA MET A 92 -13.31 6.97 -15.62
C MET A 92 -14.35 7.74 -16.44
N VAL A 93 -15.65 7.46 -16.24
CA VAL A 93 -16.74 8.12 -16.98
C VAL A 93 -16.77 9.62 -16.73
N LEU A 94 -16.59 10.04 -15.46
CA LEU A 94 -16.52 11.46 -15.12
C LEU A 94 -15.34 12.15 -15.81
N CYS A 95 -14.14 11.56 -15.76
CA CYS A 95 -12.96 12.12 -16.43
C CYS A 95 -13.14 12.15 -17.95
N LYS A 96 -13.73 11.12 -18.55
CA LYS A 96 -14.04 11.08 -19.99
C LYS A 96 -14.99 12.20 -20.38
N LYS A 97 -16.07 12.40 -19.61
CA LYS A 97 -17.05 13.45 -19.90
C LYS A 97 -16.50 14.86 -19.75
N ILE A 98 -15.61 15.10 -18.77
CA ILE A 98 -15.09 16.44 -18.46
C ILE A 98 -13.88 16.77 -19.36
N PHE A 99 -12.97 15.83 -19.55
CA PHE A 99 -11.66 16.06 -20.15
C PHE A 99 -11.42 15.30 -21.47
N GLY A 100 -12.17 14.25 -21.74
CA GLY A 100 -12.16 13.49 -22.99
C GLY A 100 -11.02 12.49 -23.18
N THR A 101 -9.97 12.48 -22.36
CA THR A 101 -8.77 11.67 -22.59
C THR A 101 -8.43 10.71 -21.43
N TYR A 102 -7.87 9.53 -21.76
CA TYR A 102 -7.40 8.59 -20.75
C TYR A 102 -6.25 9.17 -19.89
N THR A 103 -5.38 9.96 -20.51
CA THR A 103 -4.31 10.69 -19.79
C THR A 103 -4.86 11.58 -18.67
N SER A 104 -5.97 12.28 -18.93
CA SER A 104 -6.62 13.11 -17.88
C SER A 104 -7.13 12.27 -16.71
N PHE A 105 -7.66 11.08 -16.97
CA PHE A 105 -8.05 10.12 -15.92
C PHE A 105 -6.83 9.68 -15.10
N LEU A 106 -5.69 9.37 -15.75
CA LEU A 106 -4.45 9.03 -15.05
C LEU A 106 -3.95 10.20 -14.18
N LEU A 107 -3.98 11.42 -14.69
CA LEU A 107 -3.60 12.62 -13.94
C LEU A 107 -4.50 12.81 -12.71
N VAL A 108 -5.81 12.76 -12.88
CA VAL A 108 -6.79 12.96 -11.79
C VAL A 108 -6.65 11.87 -10.73
N SER A 109 -6.59 10.61 -11.12
CA SER A 109 -6.48 9.49 -10.18
C SER A 109 -5.18 9.56 -9.37
N ASN A 110 -4.04 9.86 -10.00
CA ASN A 110 -2.77 10.03 -9.30
C ASN A 110 -2.76 11.24 -8.38
N PHE A 111 -3.35 12.36 -8.79
CA PHE A 111 -3.48 13.54 -7.94
C PHE A 111 -4.32 13.26 -6.69
N ILE A 112 -5.42 12.51 -6.82
CA ILE A 112 -6.26 12.10 -5.68
C ILE A 112 -5.46 11.23 -4.72
N ILE A 113 -4.78 10.18 -5.21
CA ILE A 113 -3.97 9.28 -4.38
C ILE A 113 -2.91 10.04 -3.60
N LEU A 114 -2.13 10.89 -4.28
CA LEU A 114 -1.04 11.67 -3.66
C LEU A 114 -1.57 12.69 -2.65
N SER A 115 -2.71 13.32 -2.94
CA SER A 115 -3.38 14.24 -2.01
C SER A 115 -3.87 13.53 -0.74
N ILE A 116 -4.39 12.30 -0.88
CA ILE A 116 -4.77 11.47 0.28
C ILE A 116 -3.52 11.08 1.09
N TYR A 117 -2.42 10.68 0.45
CA TYR A 117 -1.17 10.38 1.15
C TYR A 117 -0.60 11.58 1.90
N TYR A 118 -0.71 12.78 1.33
CA TYR A 118 -0.38 14.01 2.06
C TYR A 118 -1.28 14.20 3.28
N LYS A 119 -2.58 13.98 3.15
CA LYS A 119 -3.54 14.07 4.26
C LYS A 119 -3.22 13.08 5.38
N ILE A 120 -2.93 11.83 5.04
CA ILE A 120 -2.48 10.80 5.99
C ILE A 120 -1.21 11.26 6.71
N SER A 121 -0.24 11.79 5.96
CA SER A 121 1.05 12.22 6.50
C SER A 121 0.93 13.37 7.48
N THR A 122 0.07 14.34 7.20
CA THR A 122 -0.22 15.46 8.10
C THR A 122 -1.06 15.05 9.30
N PHE A 123 -1.94 14.06 9.14
CA PHE A 123 -2.78 13.56 10.21
C PHE A 123 -1.94 12.95 11.35
N PHE A 124 -1.01 12.06 11.01
CA PHE A 124 -0.18 11.40 12.01
C PHE A 124 1.04 12.21 12.41
N ASN A 125 1.57 13.04 11.54
CA ASN A 125 2.85 13.71 11.76
C ASN A 125 2.85 15.18 11.30
N ASN A 126 2.13 16.03 12.00
CA ASN A 126 2.10 17.47 11.69
C ASN A 126 3.47 18.16 11.79
N ASN A 127 4.39 17.63 12.59
CA ASN A 127 5.70 18.25 12.81
C ASN A 127 6.73 17.88 11.74
N LYS A 128 6.58 16.70 11.11
CA LYS A 128 7.50 16.23 10.08
C LYS A 128 6.78 15.41 8.99
N PRO A 129 5.77 15.99 8.32
CA PRO A 129 4.92 15.28 7.36
C PRO A 129 5.69 14.73 6.16
N ILE A 130 6.81 15.36 5.76
CA ILE A 130 7.61 14.94 4.61
C ILE A 130 8.16 13.53 4.78
N VAL A 131 8.57 13.13 5.99
CA VAL A 131 9.09 11.79 6.24
C VAL A 131 8.03 10.73 5.97
N CYS A 132 6.80 10.95 6.47
CA CYS A 132 5.68 10.03 6.24
C CYS A 132 5.27 10.00 4.77
N PHE A 133 5.08 11.17 4.15
CA PHE A 133 4.68 11.29 2.74
C PHE A 133 5.67 10.60 1.81
N VAL A 134 6.96 10.93 1.91
CA VAL A 134 8.01 10.36 1.06
C VAL A 134 8.09 8.84 1.26
N SER A 135 8.00 8.36 2.50
CA SER A 135 8.08 6.93 2.78
C SER A 135 6.93 6.15 2.14
N ILE A 136 5.69 6.68 2.23
CA ILE A 136 4.53 6.06 1.57
C ILE A 136 4.73 6.06 0.05
N VAL A 137 5.04 7.22 -0.53
CA VAL A 137 5.10 7.39 -1.99
C VAL A 137 6.27 6.63 -2.61
N ALA A 138 7.45 6.66 -1.98
CA ALA A 138 8.62 5.92 -2.47
C ALA A 138 8.43 4.40 -2.37
N SER A 139 7.54 3.93 -1.48
CA SER A 139 7.25 2.50 -1.31
C SER A 139 6.03 2.03 -2.11
N ALA A 140 5.13 2.94 -2.53
CA ALA A 140 3.98 2.64 -3.37
C ALA A 140 4.41 2.25 -4.81
N ASN A 141 3.52 1.66 -5.58
CA ASN A 141 3.77 1.33 -6.98
C ASN A 141 4.19 2.57 -7.79
N PHE A 142 5.06 2.38 -8.80
CA PHE A 142 5.42 3.48 -9.70
C PHE A 142 4.20 3.98 -10.47
N PHE A 143 3.39 3.06 -10.94
CA PHE A 143 2.15 3.33 -11.68
C PHE A 143 0.95 2.79 -10.90
N PRO A 144 0.37 3.60 -10.01
CA PRO A 144 -0.76 3.20 -9.20
C PRO A 144 -1.97 2.83 -10.05
N VAL A 145 -2.66 1.79 -9.60
CA VAL A 145 -3.88 1.25 -10.20
C VAL A 145 -5.05 1.40 -9.22
N ARG A 146 -6.23 0.86 -9.57
CA ARG A 146 -7.45 0.90 -8.75
C ARG A 146 -7.26 0.45 -7.30
N GLN A 147 -6.41 -0.56 -7.06
CA GLN A 147 -6.12 -1.02 -5.70
C GLN A 147 -5.38 0.05 -4.88
N ASP A 148 -4.45 0.81 -5.48
CA ASP A 148 -3.74 1.88 -4.77
C ASP A 148 -4.68 3.02 -4.35
N LEU A 149 -5.70 3.33 -5.15
CA LEU A 149 -6.74 4.28 -4.78
C LEU A 149 -7.57 3.77 -3.61
N ALA A 150 -7.95 2.47 -3.63
CA ALA A 150 -8.66 1.83 -2.53
C ALA A 150 -7.82 1.82 -1.24
N VAL A 151 -6.53 1.50 -1.32
CA VAL A 151 -5.57 1.54 -0.20
C VAL A 151 -5.49 2.94 0.40
N ALA A 152 -5.43 3.97 -0.45
CA ALA A 152 -5.39 5.36 0.01
C ALA A 152 -6.64 5.75 0.80
N PHE A 153 -7.84 5.46 0.28
CA PHE A 153 -9.10 5.72 0.99
C PHE A 153 -9.25 4.88 2.27
N PHE A 154 -8.92 3.58 2.20
CA PHE A 154 -8.93 2.70 3.37
C PHE A 154 -8.07 3.27 4.49
N PHE A 155 -6.81 3.61 4.18
CA PHE A 155 -5.88 4.07 5.20
C PHE A 155 -6.22 5.48 5.72
N LEU A 156 -6.80 6.34 4.89
CA LEU A 156 -7.39 7.59 5.37
C LEU A 156 -8.54 7.32 6.36
N GLY A 157 -9.40 6.34 6.08
CA GLY A 157 -10.41 5.85 7.02
C GLY A 157 -9.78 5.31 8.30
N PHE A 158 -8.67 4.58 8.20
CA PHE A 158 -7.92 4.06 9.34
C PHE A 158 -7.34 5.18 10.23
N CYS A 159 -6.97 6.33 9.66
CA CYS A 159 -6.62 7.51 10.44
C CYS A 159 -7.76 7.94 11.38
N PHE A 160 -8.99 8.00 10.85
CA PHE A 160 -10.16 8.35 11.67
C PHE A 160 -10.49 7.28 12.72
N LEU A 161 -10.25 6.01 12.40
CA LEU A 161 -10.39 4.92 13.36
C LEU A 161 -9.42 5.08 14.56
N ALA A 162 -8.20 5.54 14.29
CA ALA A 162 -7.19 5.77 15.33
C ALA A 162 -7.59 6.85 16.36
N ILE A 163 -8.51 7.75 16.02
CA ILE A 163 -9.09 8.77 16.92
C ILE A 163 -10.55 8.46 17.27
N ALA A 164 -10.98 7.21 17.15
CA ALA A 164 -12.31 6.70 17.49
C ALA A 164 -13.48 7.26 16.64
N GLU A 165 -13.22 7.93 15.53
CA GLU A 165 -14.26 8.40 14.59
C GLU A 165 -14.74 7.29 13.64
N ARG A 166 -15.43 6.29 14.19
CA ARG A 166 -15.86 5.07 13.46
C ARG A 166 -16.72 5.34 12.24
N LYS A 167 -17.61 6.34 12.28
CA LYS A 167 -18.50 6.68 11.15
C LYS A 167 -17.69 7.07 9.91
N LYS A 168 -16.70 7.96 10.07
CA LYS A 168 -15.83 8.39 8.96
C LYS A 168 -14.99 7.22 8.44
N HIS A 169 -14.49 6.36 9.34
CA HIS A 169 -13.80 5.14 8.96
C HIS A 169 -14.66 4.24 8.07
N ILE A 170 -15.91 3.94 8.48
CA ILE A 170 -16.81 3.09 7.70
C ILE A 170 -17.12 3.70 6.33
N VAL A 171 -17.46 5.01 6.28
CA VAL A 171 -17.74 5.69 5.02
C VAL A 171 -16.58 5.61 4.04
N LEU A 172 -15.35 5.89 4.51
CA LEU A 172 -14.15 5.83 3.66
C LEU A 172 -13.79 4.40 3.22
N ASN A 173 -14.13 3.39 4.04
CA ASN A 173 -13.97 1.98 3.64
C ASN A 173 -15.02 1.56 2.60
N ILE A 174 -16.23 2.08 2.66
CA ILE A 174 -17.24 1.90 1.60
C ILE A 174 -16.72 2.52 0.29
N VAL A 175 -16.16 3.73 0.34
CA VAL A 175 -15.53 4.34 -0.85
C VAL A 175 -14.36 3.48 -1.36
N ALA A 176 -13.51 2.98 -0.48
CA ALA A 176 -12.42 2.08 -0.83
C ALA A 176 -12.93 0.78 -1.51
N TYR A 177 -14.01 0.20 -0.99
CA TYR A 177 -14.66 -0.97 -1.60
C TYR A 177 -15.16 -0.69 -3.02
N PHE A 178 -15.76 0.47 -3.26
CA PHE A 178 -16.17 0.86 -4.60
C PHE A 178 -14.99 1.11 -5.55
N CYS A 179 -13.80 1.39 -5.03
CA CYS A 179 -12.58 1.48 -5.84
C CYS A 179 -11.93 0.10 -6.09
N HIS A 180 -12.00 -0.83 -5.09
CA HIS A 180 -11.49 -2.19 -5.21
C HIS A 180 -12.16 -3.12 -4.19
N GLN A 181 -12.82 -4.17 -4.66
CA GLN A 181 -13.63 -5.09 -3.84
C GLN A 181 -12.87 -5.71 -2.66
N SER A 182 -11.57 -5.96 -2.80
CA SER A 182 -10.76 -6.52 -1.70
C SER A 182 -10.72 -5.67 -0.43
N ALA A 183 -11.08 -4.37 -0.51
CA ALA A 183 -11.16 -3.51 0.66
C ALA A 183 -12.23 -3.98 1.69
N ILE A 184 -13.28 -4.71 1.24
CA ILE A 184 -14.33 -5.21 2.15
C ILE A 184 -13.77 -6.14 3.23
N VAL A 185 -12.77 -6.96 2.88
CA VAL A 185 -12.12 -7.89 3.82
C VAL A 185 -11.37 -7.15 4.92
N MET A 186 -10.87 -5.94 4.60
CA MET A 186 -10.07 -5.15 5.53
C MET A 186 -10.91 -4.39 6.55
N LEU A 187 -12.21 -4.18 6.29
CA LEU A 187 -13.10 -3.47 7.22
C LEU A 187 -13.24 -4.19 8.57
N PRO A 188 -13.64 -5.49 8.65
CA PRO A 188 -13.70 -6.19 9.93
C PRO A 188 -12.32 -6.32 10.59
N ILE A 189 -11.26 -6.55 9.81
CA ILE A 189 -9.89 -6.64 10.34
C ILE A 189 -9.54 -5.32 11.04
N SER A 190 -9.77 -4.17 10.42
CA SER A 190 -9.44 -2.87 11.00
C SER A 190 -10.17 -2.59 12.32
N LEU A 191 -11.44 -3.00 12.45
CA LEU A 191 -12.20 -2.84 13.69
C LEU A 191 -11.67 -3.71 14.82
N VAL A 192 -11.13 -4.89 14.50
CA VAL A 192 -10.51 -5.80 15.47
C VAL A 192 -9.16 -5.22 15.96
N LEU A 193 -8.41 -4.53 15.09
CA LEU A 193 -7.10 -3.97 15.44
C LEU A 193 -7.11 -2.99 16.63
N GLN A 194 -8.25 -2.37 16.94
CA GLN A 194 -8.39 -1.50 18.10
C GLN A 194 -8.41 -2.25 19.43
N LYS A 195 -8.89 -3.51 19.44
CA LYS A 195 -9.33 -4.20 20.66
C LYS A 195 -8.22 -4.96 21.39
N PHE A 196 -7.15 -5.32 20.73
CA PHE A 196 -6.11 -6.16 21.32
C PHE A 196 -4.71 -5.57 21.14
N PHE A 197 -3.77 -6.13 21.89
CA PHE A 197 -2.35 -5.91 21.73
C PHE A 197 -1.63 -7.22 21.98
N LEU A 198 -0.94 -7.72 20.97
CA LEU A 198 -0.20 -8.97 21.07
C LEU A 198 1.16 -8.73 21.74
N LYS A 199 1.51 -9.61 22.69
CA LYS A 199 2.83 -9.57 23.33
C LYS A 199 3.92 -9.95 22.31
N TYR A 200 5.11 -9.37 22.47
CA TYR A 200 6.26 -9.58 21.56
C TYR A 200 6.51 -11.06 21.25
N LYS A 201 6.59 -11.90 22.31
CA LYS A 201 6.83 -13.35 22.15
C LYS A 201 5.77 -14.05 21.30
N VAL A 202 4.50 -13.66 21.45
CA VAL A 202 3.39 -14.23 20.68
C VAL A 202 3.54 -13.87 19.20
N VAL A 203 3.80 -12.59 18.88
CA VAL A 203 4.01 -12.16 17.50
C VAL A 203 5.21 -12.84 16.87
N PHE A 204 6.31 -12.97 17.62
CA PHE A 204 7.51 -13.65 17.16
C PHE A 204 7.24 -15.12 16.81
N ILE A 205 6.54 -15.85 17.69
CA ILE A 205 6.15 -17.24 17.44
C ILE A 205 5.22 -17.34 16.23
N LEU A 206 4.20 -16.46 16.12
CA LEU A 206 3.28 -16.43 15.00
C LEU A 206 4.01 -16.18 13.67
N MET A 207 4.98 -15.27 13.65
CA MET A 207 5.77 -14.95 12.46
C MET A 207 6.64 -16.13 12.03
N ILE A 208 7.32 -16.81 12.98
CA ILE A 208 8.11 -18.01 12.68
C ILE A 208 7.20 -19.13 12.18
N SER A 209 6.08 -19.35 12.85
CA SER A 209 5.11 -20.37 12.43
C SER A 209 4.54 -20.08 11.04
N ALA A 210 4.19 -18.81 10.74
CA ALA A 210 3.73 -18.39 9.44
C ALA A 210 4.80 -18.60 8.36
N PHE A 211 6.07 -18.34 8.68
CA PHE A 211 7.18 -18.53 7.75
C PHE A 211 7.45 -20.00 7.44
N ILE A 212 7.38 -20.88 8.46
CA ILE A 212 7.66 -22.30 8.31
C ILE A 212 6.47 -23.05 7.71
N PHE A 213 5.26 -22.79 8.21
CA PHE A 213 4.06 -23.59 7.91
C PHE A 213 3.11 -22.92 6.90
N GLY A 214 3.27 -21.64 6.58
CA GLY A 214 2.33 -20.91 5.71
C GLY A 214 2.19 -21.56 4.33
N GLU A 215 3.27 -22.04 3.77
CA GLU A 215 3.31 -22.71 2.47
C GLU A 215 2.49 -24.02 2.45
N TYR A 216 2.46 -24.75 3.57
CA TYR A 216 1.71 -26.00 3.70
C TYR A 216 0.26 -25.78 4.15
N LEU A 217 0.04 -24.79 5.01
CA LEU A 217 -1.27 -24.55 5.62
C LEU A 217 -2.28 -23.97 4.63
N ILE A 218 -1.84 -23.08 3.74
CA ILE A 218 -2.74 -22.39 2.81
C ILE A 218 -3.41 -23.34 1.82
N PRO A 219 -2.69 -24.24 1.11
CA PRO A 219 -3.33 -25.22 0.24
C PRO A 219 -4.35 -26.11 0.96
N VAL A 220 -4.02 -26.52 2.19
CA VAL A 220 -4.93 -27.35 3.01
C VAL A 220 -6.21 -26.57 3.34
N LEU A 221 -6.08 -25.30 3.77
CA LEU A 221 -7.23 -24.44 4.07
C LEU A 221 -8.07 -24.16 2.81
N MET A 222 -7.44 -23.84 1.68
CA MET A 222 -8.15 -23.62 0.42
C MET A 222 -8.86 -24.88 -0.07
N GLY A 223 -8.20 -26.04 -0.02
CA GLY A 223 -8.82 -27.33 -0.32
C GLY A 223 -10.03 -27.62 0.57
N PHE A 224 -9.94 -27.34 1.86
CA PHE A 224 -11.05 -27.48 2.81
C PHE A 224 -12.22 -26.54 2.45
N ILE A 225 -11.94 -25.25 2.13
CA ILE A 225 -12.98 -24.30 1.73
C ILE A 225 -13.66 -24.73 0.42
N VAL A 226 -12.88 -25.16 -0.57
CA VAL A 226 -13.41 -25.66 -1.85
C VAL A 226 -14.33 -26.86 -1.65
N SER A 227 -13.97 -27.78 -0.76
CA SER A 227 -14.73 -29.01 -0.51
C SER A 227 -15.98 -28.84 0.36
N HIS A 228 -16.04 -27.79 1.19
CA HIS A 228 -17.11 -27.64 2.20
C HIS A 228 -17.92 -26.35 2.05
N VAL A 229 -17.41 -25.34 1.32
CA VAL A 229 -18.09 -24.04 1.16
C VAL A 229 -18.53 -23.90 -0.31
N GLY A 230 -19.86 -24.01 -0.53
CA GLY A 230 -20.45 -23.81 -1.86
C GLY A 230 -20.62 -22.33 -2.23
N GLY A 231 -21.19 -22.10 -3.42
CA GLY A 231 -21.51 -20.75 -3.92
C GLY A 231 -20.31 -19.93 -4.36
N SER A 232 -20.45 -18.60 -4.36
CA SER A 232 -19.41 -17.67 -4.84
C SER A 232 -18.09 -17.75 -4.04
N ILE A 233 -18.14 -18.05 -2.75
CA ILE A 233 -16.94 -18.20 -1.91
C ILE A 233 -16.17 -19.46 -2.31
N GLY A 234 -16.88 -20.56 -2.52
CA GLY A 234 -16.26 -21.82 -2.98
C GLY A 234 -15.63 -21.68 -4.37
N SER A 235 -16.28 -20.99 -5.31
CA SER A 235 -15.72 -20.76 -6.65
C SER A 235 -14.48 -19.88 -6.64
N VAL A 236 -14.46 -18.82 -5.82
CA VAL A 236 -13.28 -17.97 -5.66
C VAL A 236 -12.12 -18.73 -5.02
N ALA A 237 -12.40 -19.54 -3.98
CA ALA A 237 -11.39 -20.40 -3.35
C ALA A 237 -10.85 -21.46 -4.31
N ALA A 238 -11.72 -22.03 -5.18
CA ALA A 238 -11.32 -22.97 -6.22
C ALA A 238 -10.38 -22.33 -7.25
N GLY A 239 -10.66 -21.08 -7.67
CA GLY A 239 -9.77 -20.31 -8.54
C GLY A 239 -8.37 -20.14 -7.95
N TYR A 240 -8.27 -19.72 -6.67
CA TYR A 240 -6.98 -19.60 -5.98
C TYR A 240 -6.29 -20.94 -5.76
N TYR A 241 -7.03 -22.00 -5.46
CA TYR A 241 -6.48 -23.34 -5.32
C TYR A 241 -5.93 -23.85 -6.66
N TYR A 242 -6.65 -23.60 -7.76
CA TYR A 242 -6.20 -23.91 -9.11
C TYR A 242 -4.94 -23.12 -9.49
N GLU A 243 -4.91 -21.82 -9.25
CA GLU A 243 -3.74 -20.96 -9.46
C GLU A 243 -2.52 -21.50 -8.70
N TYR A 244 -2.69 -21.89 -7.44
CA TYR A 244 -1.64 -22.50 -6.64
C TYR A 244 -1.16 -23.85 -7.18
N SER A 245 -2.08 -24.72 -7.62
CA SER A 245 -1.75 -26.10 -8.00
C SER A 245 -1.19 -26.24 -9.43
N HIS A 246 -1.49 -25.31 -10.33
CA HIS A 246 -1.10 -25.36 -11.74
C HIS A 246 -0.01 -24.37 -12.11
N ASN A 247 0.05 -23.23 -11.44
CA ASN A 247 1.20 -22.36 -11.57
C ASN A 247 2.29 -22.95 -10.68
N ASN A 248 3.21 -23.70 -11.25
CA ASN A 248 4.50 -24.01 -10.65
C ASN A 248 5.31 -22.70 -10.49
N VAL A 249 4.74 -21.73 -9.81
CA VAL A 249 5.27 -20.39 -9.54
C VAL A 249 6.61 -20.47 -8.79
N LEU A 250 6.94 -21.66 -8.25
CA LEU A 250 8.22 -21.94 -7.60
C LEU A 250 9.39 -22.05 -8.59
N SER A 251 9.15 -22.16 -9.90
CA SER A 251 10.22 -22.36 -10.90
C SER A 251 10.68 -21.08 -11.60
N ASP A 252 9.92 -19.97 -11.52
CA ASP A 252 10.27 -18.76 -12.26
C ASP A 252 11.26 -17.87 -11.49
N ALA A 253 12.28 -17.43 -12.23
CA ALA A 253 13.47 -16.72 -11.76
C ALA A 253 13.23 -15.37 -11.02
N ASN A 254 11.98 -14.97 -10.83
CA ASN A 254 11.58 -13.73 -10.14
C ASN A 254 11.28 -13.93 -8.64
N TYR A 255 11.48 -15.13 -8.10
CA TYR A 255 11.26 -15.40 -6.68
C TYR A 255 12.22 -14.56 -5.84
N THR A 256 11.74 -13.48 -5.29
CA THR A 256 12.51 -12.73 -4.30
C THR A 256 12.70 -13.63 -3.08
N ASN A 257 13.95 -13.88 -2.72
CA ASN A 257 14.29 -14.64 -1.51
C ASN A 257 13.47 -14.09 -0.32
N PRO A 258 12.54 -14.87 0.26
CA PRO A 258 11.61 -14.41 1.28
C PRO A 258 12.28 -14.13 2.63
N ILE A 259 13.51 -14.62 2.83
CA ILE A 259 14.26 -14.49 4.08
C ILE A 259 14.57 -13.03 4.40
N LEU A 260 15.05 -12.26 3.44
CA LEU A 260 15.41 -10.86 3.68
C LEU A 260 14.21 -9.99 4.05
N PRO A 261 13.08 -10.02 3.30
CA PRO A 261 11.85 -9.33 3.73
C PRO A 261 11.36 -9.76 5.11
N PHE A 262 11.43 -11.05 5.42
CA PHE A 262 11.05 -11.58 6.73
C PHE A 262 11.92 -11.02 7.85
N ILE A 263 13.25 -11.04 7.70
CA ILE A 263 14.20 -10.48 8.68
C ILE A 263 13.98 -8.98 8.85
N LEU A 264 13.81 -8.22 7.76
CA LEU A 264 13.57 -6.79 7.81
C LEU A 264 12.26 -6.46 8.54
N ASN A 265 11.19 -7.21 8.28
CA ASN A 265 9.92 -7.04 8.94
C ASN A 265 10.01 -7.32 10.45
N LEU A 266 10.69 -8.38 10.86
CA LEU A 266 10.94 -8.67 12.28
C LEU A 266 11.82 -7.60 12.93
N GLY A 267 12.83 -7.10 12.24
CA GLY A 267 13.70 -6.02 12.71
C GLY A 267 12.90 -4.73 12.96
N PHE A 268 12.06 -4.31 12.03
CA PHE A 268 11.17 -3.16 12.22
C PHE A 268 10.17 -3.38 13.33
N TYR A 269 9.54 -4.56 13.42
CA TYR A 269 8.64 -4.87 14.53
C TYR A 269 9.33 -4.75 15.88
N SER A 270 10.56 -5.29 16.01
CA SER A 270 11.36 -5.20 17.23
C SER A 270 11.64 -3.73 17.60
N LEU A 271 12.03 -2.90 16.62
CA LEU A 271 12.23 -1.46 16.81
C LEU A 271 10.93 -0.78 17.31
N PHE A 272 9.80 -1.06 16.67
CA PHE A 272 8.50 -0.49 17.04
C PHE A 272 8.06 -0.92 18.44
N TYR A 273 8.24 -2.19 18.77
CA TYR A 273 7.88 -2.73 20.08
C TYR A 273 8.73 -2.13 21.21
N ILE A 274 10.05 -2.03 21.02
CA ILE A 274 10.97 -1.43 22.00
C ILE A 274 10.60 0.03 22.22
N TYR A 275 10.34 0.78 21.14
CA TYR A 275 9.94 2.19 21.23
C TYR A 275 8.60 2.34 21.97
N PHE A 276 7.62 1.52 21.65
CA PHE A 276 6.32 1.47 22.32
C PHE A 276 6.46 1.19 23.82
N LYS A 277 7.24 0.15 24.19
CA LYS A 277 7.48 -0.20 25.58
C LYS A 277 8.10 0.95 26.37
N ASN A 278 9.08 1.64 25.80
CA ASN A 278 9.71 2.79 26.45
C ASN A 278 8.73 3.96 26.60
N MET A 279 7.85 4.17 25.62
CA MET A 279 6.82 5.23 25.69
C MET A 279 5.78 4.92 26.76
N VAL A 280 5.34 3.67 26.90
CA VAL A 280 4.42 3.25 27.97
C VAL A 280 5.08 3.36 29.35
N ALA A 281 6.36 3.00 29.48
CA ALA A 281 7.10 3.12 30.73
C ALA A 281 7.29 4.59 31.18
N SER A 282 7.31 5.54 30.23
CA SER A 282 7.39 6.97 30.52
C SER A 282 6.03 7.64 30.76
N GLN A 283 4.94 6.88 30.78
CA GLN A 283 3.59 7.38 30.99
C GLN A 283 3.43 7.90 32.42
N SER A 284 3.20 9.20 32.57
CA SER A 284 3.04 9.92 33.86
C SER A 284 1.65 10.53 34.03
N GLY A 285 0.60 9.93 33.39
CA GLY A 285 -0.77 10.47 33.45
C GLY A 285 -1.04 11.67 32.52
N ASP A 286 -0.13 12.00 31.61
CA ASP A 286 -0.32 13.05 30.62
C ASP A 286 -1.22 12.55 29.47
N SER A 287 -2.40 13.17 29.32
CA SER A 287 -3.38 12.82 28.27
C SER A 287 -2.83 12.90 26.84
N LYS A 288 -1.84 13.75 26.59
CA LYS A 288 -1.15 13.82 25.28
C LYS A 288 -0.30 12.58 25.02
N ILE A 289 0.30 12.00 26.05
CA ILE A 289 1.07 10.75 25.93
C ILE A 289 0.12 9.59 25.71
N GLU A 290 -1.03 9.55 26.36
CA GLU A 290 -2.05 8.51 26.16
C GLU A 290 -2.58 8.48 24.74
N SER A 291 -2.88 9.64 24.15
CA SER A 291 -3.28 9.76 22.75
C SER A 291 -2.20 9.23 21.79
N LYS A 292 -0.92 9.56 22.04
CA LYS A 292 0.20 9.03 21.23
C LYS A 292 0.33 7.51 21.36
N ILE A 293 0.19 6.97 22.58
CA ILE A 293 0.23 5.53 22.84
C ILE A 293 -0.88 4.83 22.04
N SER A 294 -2.10 5.36 22.06
CA SER A 294 -3.23 4.81 21.33
C SER A 294 -2.98 4.78 19.82
N ILE A 295 -2.53 5.89 19.24
CA ILE A 295 -2.19 5.99 17.81
C ILE A 295 -1.07 5.00 17.45
N PHE A 296 -0.04 4.91 18.26
CA PHE A 296 1.10 4.03 18.02
C PHE A 296 0.67 2.56 18.11
N LYS A 297 -0.13 2.21 19.12
CA LYS A 297 -0.66 0.86 19.36
C LYS A 297 -1.46 0.33 18.16
N ILE A 298 -2.40 1.11 17.64
CA ILE A 298 -3.23 0.67 16.51
C ILE A 298 -2.39 0.47 15.24
N ASN A 299 -1.39 1.32 15.01
CA ASN A 299 -0.48 1.17 13.88
C ASN A 299 0.47 -0.03 14.04
N ILE A 300 0.93 -0.37 15.25
CA ILE A 300 1.68 -1.62 15.50
C ILE A 300 0.81 -2.83 15.16
N ASN A 301 -0.45 -2.85 15.62
CA ASN A 301 -1.36 -3.95 15.32
C ASN A 301 -1.59 -4.09 13.81
N ALA A 302 -1.80 -2.98 13.10
CA ALA A 302 -1.90 -2.99 11.64
C ALA A 302 -0.62 -3.53 10.99
N TYR A 303 0.54 -3.15 11.48
CA TYR A 303 1.82 -3.66 10.99
C TYR A 303 2.00 -5.16 11.26
N ILE A 304 1.57 -5.68 12.41
CA ILE A 304 1.59 -7.12 12.70
C ILE A 304 0.75 -7.88 11.66
N PHE A 305 -0.46 -7.42 11.37
CA PHE A 305 -1.31 -8.05 10.37
C PHE A 305 -0.72 -7.95 8.95
N TYR A 306 -0.14 -6.79 8.59
CA TYR A 306 0.63 -6.65 7.35
C TYR A 306 1.70 -7.73 7.22
N MET A 307 2.54 -7.88 8.24
CA MET A 307 3.62 -8.87 8.24
C MET A 307 3.10 -10.30 8.14
N LEU A 308 2.05 -10.64 8.90
CA LEU A 308 1.47 -11.98 8.89
C LEU A 308 0.89 -12.32 7.52
N ILE A 309 0.05 -11.45 6.94
CA ILE A 309 -0.55 -11.66 5.61
C ILE A 309 0.57 -11.81 4.57
N GLN A 310 1.56 -10.93 4.60
CA GLN A 310 2.67 -10.99 3.65
C GLN A 310 3.49 -12.28 3.81
N THR A 311 3.83 -12.67 5.04
CA THR A 311 4.64 -13.87 5.29
C THR A 311 3.92 -15.15 4.88
N VAL A 312 2.61 -15.22 5.12
CA VAL A 312 1.80 -16.39 4.79
C VAL A 312 1.56 -16.51 3.28
N PHE A 313 1.19 -15.41 2.61
CA PHE A 313 0.70 -15.48 1.24
C PHE A 313 1.74 -15.16 0.17
N LEU A 314 2.85 -14.47 0.49
CA LEU A 314 3.85 -14.08 -0.50
C LEU A 314 4.45 -15.27 -1.26
N ARG A 315 4.52 -16.43 -0.62
CA ARG A 315 5.11 -17.67 -1.17
C ARG A 315 4.07 -18.63 -1.73
N THR A 316 2.79 -18.29 -1.58
CA THR A 316 1.70 -19.22 -1.95
C THR A 316 0.76 -18.60 -2.98
N ILE A 317 0.11 -17.50 -2.67
CA ILE A 317 -0.90 -16.86 -3.51
C ILE A 317 -0.64 -15.35 -3.53
N GLU A 318 0.03 -14.86 -4.58
CA GLU A 318 0.41 -13.45 -4.70
C GLU A 318 -0.79 -12.51 -4.65
N SER A 319 -1.90 -12.89 -5.27
CA SER A 319 -3.14 -12.11 -5.26
C SER A 319 -3.66 -11.87 -3.83
N LEU A 320 -3.56 -12.84 -2.92
CA LEU A 320 -3.89 -12.67 -1.50
C LEU A 320 -2.82 -11.89 -0.73
N ALA A 321 -1.54 -12.02 -1.11
CA ALA A 321 -0.48 -11.20 -0.52
C ALA A 321 -0.72 -9.70 -0.74
N ARG A 322 -1.38 -9.33 -1.85
CA ARG A 322 -1.76 -7.93 -2.15
C ARG A 322 -2.70 -7.32 -1.11
N LEU A 323 -3.47 -8.13 -0.35
CA LEU A 323 -4.27 -7.63 0.78
C LEU A 323 -3.42 -6.94 1.83
N SER A 324 -2.17 -7.35 2.00
CA SER A 324 -1.24 -6.71 2.95
C SER A 324 -1.01 -5.24 2.62
N SER A 325 -1.14 -4.81 1.35
CA SER A 325 -0.92 -3.43 0.92
C SER A 325 -1.79 -2.42 1.67
N PHE A 326 -3.03 -2.81 2.04
CA PHE A 326 -3.94 -1.96 2.81
C PHE A 326 -3.38 -1.56 4.18
N LEU A 327 -2.53 -2.39 4.78
CA LEU A 327 -1.95 -2.16 6.09
C LEU A 327 -0.47 -1.76 6.04
N SER A 328 0.16 -1.82 4.86
CA SER A 328 1.60 -1.54 4.67
C SER A 328 1.99 -0.10 5.06
N ILE A 329 1.07 0.86 4.86
CA ILE A 329 1.28 2.27 5.21
C ILE A 329 1.58 2.43 6.71
N SER A 330 1.08 1.54 7.57
CA SER A 330 1.34 1.58 9.02
C SER A 330 2.83 1.52 9.37
N GLN A 331 3.65 0.81 8.60
CA GLN A 331 5.10 0.77 8.77
C GLN A 331 5.72 2.16 8.64
N TYR A 332 5.33 2.91 7.61
CA TYR A 332 5.87 4.24 7.31
C TYR A 332 5.35 5.29 8.29
N VAL A 333 4.12 5.14 8.74
CA VAL A 333 3.55 5.95 9.82
C VAL A 333 4.36 5.74 11.10
N LEU A 334 4.61 4.50 11.52
CA LEU A 334 5.37 4.18 12.72
C LEU A 334 6.80 4.73 12.67
N LEU A 335 7.51 4.54 11.55
CA LEU A 335 8.85 5.11 11.36
C LEU A 335 8.84 6.63 11.43
N SER A 336 7.86 7.28 10.80
CA SER A 336 7.75 8.74 10.84
C SER A 336 7.43 9.28 12.23
N LEU A 337 6.61 8.57 13.01
CA LEU A 337 6.29 8.91 14.40
C LEU A 337 7.53 8.79 15.30
N ILE A 338 8.30 7.71 15.19
CA ILE A 338 9.56 7.53 15.91
C ILE A 338 10.52 8.69 15.62
N ILE A 339 10.72 9.01 14.34
CA ILE A 339 11.60 10.10 13.90
C ILE A 339 11.11 11.45 14.44
N SER A 340 9.80 11.69 14.40
CA SER A 340 9.22 12.96 14.85
C SER A 340 9.29 13.15 16.37
N TRP A 341 9.05 12.09 17.13
CA TRP A 341 8.99 12.13 18.59
C TRP A 341 10.35 11.99 19.26
N THR A 342 11.38 11.57 18.53
CA THR A 342 12.75 11.51 19.02
C THR A 342 13.30 12.93 19.21
N LYS A 343 13.66 13.29 20.46
CA LYS A 343 14.21 14.59 20.83
C LYS A 343 15.70 14.71 20.49
N ASP A 344 16.47 13.65 20.69
CA ASP A 344 17.90 13.58 20.43
C ASP A 344 18.18 13.71 18.91
N LYS A 345 18.96 14.73 18.53
CA LYS A 345 19.30 15.03 17.14
C LYS A 345 20.10 13.89 16.48
N ASN A 346 21.05 13.29 17.21
CA ASN A 346 21.91 12.23 16.68
C ASN A 346 21.09 10.96 16.40
N LYS A 347 20.27 10.53 17.36
CA LYS A 347 19.36 9.40 17.17
C LYS A 347 18.37 9.65 16.03
N LYS A 348 17.84 10.86 15.93
CA LYS A 348 16.95 11.28 14.86
C LYS A 348 17.62 11.16 13.48
N THR A 349 18.86 11.61 13.34
CA THR A 349 19.63 11.50 12.11
C THR A 349 19.87 10.04 11.76
N ILE A 350 20.25 9.20 12.74
CA ILE A 350 20.43 7.75 12.52
C ILE A 350 19.13 7.11 12.00
N TYR A 351 17.97 7.40 12.61
CA TYR A 351 16.70 6.84 12.16
C TYR A 351 16.31 7.31 10.74
N ILE A 352 16.58 8.57 10.39
CA ILE A 352 16.38 9.07 9.01
C ILE A 352 17.31 8.35 8.04
N SER A 353 18.58 8.16 8.39
CA SER A 353 19.54 7.47 7.54
C SER A 353 19.14 6.00 7.30
N ILE A 354 18.72 5.28 8.36
CA ILE A 354 18.18 3.91 8.24
C ILE A 354 16.96 3.89 7.31
N LEU A 355 16.03 4.84 7.48
CA LEU A 355 14.87 4.95 6.62
C LEU A 355 15.27 5.20 5.16
N VAL A 356 16.18 6.13 4.92
CA VAL A 356 16.66 6.47 3.57
C VAL A 356 17.31 5.26 2.90
N CYS A 357 18.18 4.53 3.60
CA CYS A 357 18.77 3.28 3.10
C CYS A 357 17.69 2.24 2.76
N TYR A 358 16.68 2.10 3.62
CA TYR A 358 15.56 1.20 3.38
C TYR A 358 14.73 1.62 2.17
N LEU A 359 14.46 2.92 1.98
CA LEU A 359 13.73 3.42 0.82
C LEU A 359 14.52 3.24 -0.49
N PHE A 360 15.85 3.41 -0.47
CA PHE A 360 16.70 3.08 -1.60
C PHE A 360 16.68 1.58 -1.92
N TYR A 361 16.74 0.72 -0.92
CA TYR A 361 16.56 -0.72 -1.10
C TYR A 361 15.22 -1.04 -1.76
N ARG A 362 14.12 -0.44 -1.29
CA ARG A 362 12.77 -0.62 -1.87
C ARG A 362 12.71 -0.11 -3.32
N TYR A 363 13.30 1.03 -3.59
CA TYR A 363 13.40 1.60 -4.93
C TYR A 363 14.17 0.66 -5.87
N TYR A 364 15.35 0.20 -5.46
CA TYR A 364 16.17 -0.74 -6.23
C TYR A 364 15.41 -2.04 -6.57
N LYS A 365 14.71 -2.60 -5.59
CA LYS A 365 13.90 -3.82 -5.81
C LYS A 365 12.77 -3.60 -6.81
N LYS A 366 12.11 -2.44 -6.80
CA LYS A 366 11.04 -2.14 -7.74
C LYS A 366 11.52 -2.02 -9.18
N ILE A 367 12.67 -1.39 -9.40
CA ILE A 367 13.26 -1.28 -10.74
C ILE A 367 13.55 -2.66 -11.33
N GLY A 368 13.94 -3.63 -10.50
CA GLY A 368 14.25 -4.99 -10.95
C GLY A 368 13.07 -5.94 -11.05
N TYR A 369 11.84 -5.51 -10.68
CA TYR A 369 10.71 -6.45 -10.58
C TYR A 369 10.01 -6.74 -11.91
N PHE A 370 9.83 -5.73 -12.77
CA PHE A 370 9.31 -5.87 -14.13
C PHE A 370 9.95 -4.80 -15.03
N PRO A 371 11.26 -4.93 -15.34
CA PRO A 371 11.95 -3.90 -16.09
C PRO A 371 11.34 -3.68 -17.48
N GLU A 372 10.90 -4.72 -18.16
CA GLU A 372 10.28 -4.68 -19.49
C GLU A 372 8.96 -3.88 -19.54
N LEU A 373 8.26 -3.76 -18.41
CA LEU A 373 7.00 -2.99 -18.31
C LEU A 373 7.22 -1.53 -17.86
N MET A 374 8.47 -1.18 -17.57
CA MET A 374 8.82 0.13 -17.04
C MET A 374 9.82 0.88 -17.91
N PHE A 375 10.64 0.16 -18.69
CA PHE A 375 11.74 0.74 -19.47
C PHE A 375 11.62 0.36 -20.94
N PRO A 376 11.98 1.32 -21.82
CA PRO A 376 12.19 2.74 -21.55
C PRO A 376 10.90 3.44 -21.10
N TYR A 377 11.02 4.57 -20.38
CA TYR A 377 9.84 5.38 -20.07
C TYR A 377 9.35 6.09 -21.32
N HIS A 378 8.10 5.86 -21.66
CA HIS A 378 7.39 6.56 -22.73
C HIS A 378 6.34 7.51 -22.15
N SER A 379 6.19 8.65 -22.77
CA SER A 379 5.18 9.65 -22.44
C SER A 379 4.18 9.83 -23.58
N VAL A 380 3.09 10.51 -23.31
CA VAL A 380 2.09 10.87 -24.34
C VAL A 380 2.64 11.81 -25.43
N PHE A 381 3.87 12.28 -25.31
CA PHE A 381 4.55 13.18 -26.24
C PHE A 381 5.55 12.45 -27.12
N ASP A 382 5.85 11.18 -26.87
CA ASP A 382 6.72 10.33 -27.67
C ASP A 382 5.93 9.73 -28.83
#